data_03dfe38e10669cc0fff96738ad3bf3d8
#
_entry.id   03dfe38e10669cc0fff96738ad3bf3d8
#
_cell.length_a   1.000
_cell.length_b   1.000
_cell.length_c   1.000
_cell.angle_alpha   90.00
_cell.angle_beta   90.00
_cell.angle_gamma   90.00
#
_symmetry.space_group_name_H-M   'P 1'
#
loop_
_entity.id
_entity.type
_entity.pdbx_description
1 polymer ?
#
loop_
_entity_poly.entity_id
_entity_poly.type
_entity_poly.pdbx_seq_one_letter_code
_entity_poly.pdbx_strand_id
1 'polypeptide(L)'
;MANTFSLILVIVTLVTGIVWTLEKLVWAKKRQQKLADVEAQSNGLDAETSAKVTAQPWWVENSVSIFPVIAFVLVLRSFIYEPFQIPSGSMMPTLLVGDFILVEKYAYGLKDPVWHTQLVDIGKPERGDAIVFKYPLQPSIDYIKRVVGMPGDTIRYSNKEICIQAKGTSRCETVKLNHVEESPFTQDGVPLIQMKEQLGDVEHQILVNPLRRDRVQAYQPRHGVNEWIVPEGEYFVMGDNRDNSADSRYWGFVPEANLVGKAVAIWISFEFERGTDSILPAWIPTGVRFNRIGGIH
;
A
#
# COMPACT_ATOMS: atom_id res chain seq x y z
N MET A 1 12.91 -1.73 3.85
CA MET A 1 13.22 -1.68 2.40
C MET A 1 12.49 -0.55 1.67
N ALA A 2 11.20 -0.29 1.94
CA ALA A 2 10.46 0.80 1.27
C ALA A 2 11.12 2.19 1.46
N ASN A 3 11.58 2.52 2.66
CA ASN A 3 12.24 3.81 2.93
C ASN A 3 13.57 3.97 2.17
N THR A 4 14.34 2.90 2.00
CA THR A 4 15.63 2.94 1.28
C THR A 4 15.41 3.22 -0.21
N PHE A 5 14.40 2.57 -0.81
CA PHE A 5 14.07 2.80 -2.22
C PHE A 5 13.55 4.23 -2.45
N SER A 6 12.66 4.72 -1.59
CA SER A 6 12.14 6.08 -1.68
C SER A 6 13.26 7.12 -1.54
N LEU A 7 14.18 6.90 -0.60
CA LEU A 7 15.35 7.77 -0.43
C LEU A 7 16.25 7.82 -1.67
N ILE A 8 16.56 6.65 -2.25
CA ILE A 8 17.35 6.55 -3.49
C ILE A 8 16.63 7.29 -4.63
N LEU A 9 15.32 7.07 -4.78
CA LEU A 9 14.52 7.73 -5.82
C LEU A 9 14.54 9.26 -5.68
N VAL A 10 14.40 9.77 -4.45
CA VAL A 10 14.50 11.22 -4.16
C VAL A 10 15.89 11.75 -4.52
N ILE A 11 16.97 11.09 -4.07
CA ILE A 11 18.34 11.52 -4.36
C ILE A 11 18.60 11.55 -5.86
N VAL A 12 18.25 10.48 -6.59
CA VAL A 12 18.45 10.40 -8.05
C VAL A 12 17.65 11.48 -8.77
N THR A 13 16.40 11.72 -8.35
CA THR A 13 15.58 12.80 -8.91
C THR A 13 16.20 14.18 -8.68
N LEU A 14 16.71 14.45 -7.47
CA LEU A 14 17.35 15.72 -7.16
C LEU A 14 18.63 15.92 -7.99
N VAL A 15 19.48 14.91 -8.05
CA VAL A 15 20.75 14.99 -8.82
C VAL A 15 20.47 15.22 -10.32
N THR A 16 19.59 14.39 -10.91
CA THR A 16 19.25 14.54 -12.34
C THR A 16 18.50 15.84 -12.62
N GLY A 17 17.67 16.30 -11.68
CA GLY A 17 16.97 17.59 -11.78
C GLY A 17 17.90 18.80 -11.73
N ILE A 18 18.95 18.76 -10.89
CA ILE A 18 19.98 19.79 -10.86
C ILE A 18 20.72 19.83 -12.21
N VAL A 19 21.13 18.67 -12.74
CA VAL A 19 21.78 18.58 -14.06
C VAL A 19 20.88 19.11 -15.17
N TRP A 20 19.61 18.71 -15.18
CA TRP A 20 18.58 19.19 -16.13
C TRP A 20 18.44 20.71 -16.09
N THR A 21 18.37 21.27 -14.88
CA THR A 21 18.22 22.73 -14.69
C THR A 21 19.48 23.48 -15.18
N LEU A 22 20.68 22.99 -14.80
CA LEU A 22 21.95 23.58 -15.24
C LEU A 22 22.12 23.49 -16.75
N GLU A 23 21.75 22.38 -17.34
CA GLU A 23 21.76 22.20 -18.79
C GLU A 23 20.87 23.26 -19.47
N LYS A 24 19.61 23.35 -19.04
CA LYS A 24 18.63 24.22 -19.68
C LYS A 24 18.93 25.72 -19.51
N LEU A 25 19.43 26.12 -18.33
CA LEU A 25 19.67 27.53 -18.02
C LEU A 25 21.05 28.03 -18.35
N VAL A 26 22.08 27.17 -18.30
CA VAL A 26 23.48 27.57 -18.38
C VAL A 26 24.21 26.91 -19.54
N TRP A 27 24.30 25.57 -19.57
CA TRP A 27 25.20 24.86 -20.47
C TRP A 27 24.73 24.88 -21.92
N ALA A 28 23.42 24.71 -22.16
CA ALA A 28 22.87 24.81 -23.52
C ALA A 28 23.12 26.21 -24.13
N LYS A 29 22.88 27.27 -23.34
CA LYS A 29 23.12 28.65 -23.78
C LYS A 29 24.59 28.91 -24.09
N LYS A 30 25.51 28.41 -23.25
CA LYS A 30 26.94 28.53 -23.47
C LYS A 30 27.42 27.81 -24.77
N ARG A 31 26.84 26.62 -25.05
CA ARG A 31 27.14 25.89 -26.28
C ARG A 31 26.63 26.63 -27.53
N GLN A 32 25.38 27.18 -27.42
CA GLN A 32 24.84 28.00 -28.51
C GLN A 32 25.68 29.27 -28.78
N GLN A 33 26.13 29.94 -27.72
CA GLN A 33 27.06 31.09 -27.88
C GLN A 33 28.36 30.69 -28.52
N LYS A 34 28.98 29.58 -28.06
CA LYS A 34 30.22 29.08 -28.73
C LYS A 34 30.01 28.74 -30.19
N LEU A 35 28.85 28.15 -30.54
CA LEU A 35 28.52 27.85 -31.92
C LEU A 35 28.47 29.15 -32.75
N ALA A 36 27.77 30.16 -32.26
CA ALA A 36 27.68 31.47 -32.94
C ALA A 36 29.04 32.17 -33.08
N ASP A 37 29.90 32.09 -32.04
CA ASP A 37 31.24 32.64 -32.07
C ASP A 37 32.13 31.94 -33.13
N VAL A 38 32.03 30.62 -33.25
CA VAL A 38 32.78 29.83 -34.25
C VAL A 38 32.22 30.07 -35.65
N GLU A 39 30.91 30.17 -35.83
CA GLU A 39 30.28 30.54 -37.11
C GLU A 39 30.71 31.93 -37.59
N ALA A 40 30.83 32.89 -36.66
CA ALA A 40 31.28 34.24 -36.99
C ALA A 40 32.77 34.30 -37.40
N GLN A 41 33.59 33.34 -36.96
CA GLN A 41 35.03 33.29 -37.26
C GLN A 41 35.38 32.40 -38.49
N SER A 42 34.46 31.56 -38.94
CA SER A 42 34.61 30.68 -40.07
C SER A 42 33.59 31.03 -41.15
N ASN A 43 34.00 31.09 -42.42
CA ASN A 43 33.10 31.36 -43.56
C ASN A 43 32.10 30.22 -43.84
N GLY A 44 31.50 29.64 -42.78
CA GLY A 44 30.55 28.53 -42.80
C GLY A 44 31.11 27.31 -42.08
N LEU A 45 30.30 26.69 -41.21
CA LEU A 45 30.60 25.43 -40.53
C LEU A 45 29.93 24.29 -41.27
N ASP A 46 30.64 23.19 -41.40
CA ASP A 46 30.05 21.93 -41.83
C ASP A 46 29.16 21.34 -40.70
N ALA A 47 28.15 20.54 -41.08
CA ALA A 47 27.21 19.97 -40.14
C ALA A 47 27.88 19.09 -39.07
N GLU A 48 29.00 18.46 -39.39
CA GLU A 48 29.73 17.59 -38.45
C GLU A 48 30.45 18.42 -37.37
N THR A 49 31.04 19.54 -37.71
CA THR A 49 31.71 20.44 -36.75
C THR A 49 30.67 21.14 -35.85
N SER A 50 29.55 21.56 -36.41
CA SER A 50 28.42 22.11 -35.63
C SER A 50 27.88 21.11 -34.62
N ALA A 51 27.69 19.85 -35.01
CA ALA A 51 27.28 18.77 -34.15
C ALA A 51 28.28 18.50 -33.00
N LYS A 52 29.59 18.52 -33.29
CA LYS A 52 30.65 18.35 -32.28
C LYS A 52 30.69 19.49 -31.25
N VAL A 53 30.47 20.73 -31.67
CA VAL A 53 30.47 21.92 -30.78
C VAL A 53 29.25 21.93 -29.88
N THR A 54 28.12 21.43 -30.36
CA THR A 54 26.85 21.37 -29.59
C THR A 54 26.65 20.07 -28.83
N ALA A 55 27.50 19.06 -29.03
CA ALA A 55 27.40 17.76 -28.41
C ALA A 55 27.37 17.86 -26.86
N GLN A 56 26.42 17.16 -26.27
CA GLN A 56 26.33 17.04 -24.82
C GLN A 56 27.22 15.89 -24.33
N PRO A 57 27.89 16.02 -23.18
CA PRO A 57 28.48 14.87 -22.49
C PRO A 57 27.43 13.81 -22.23
N TRP A 58 27.77 12.53 -22.42
CA TRP A 58 26.84 11.39 -22.29
C TRP A 58 26.07 11.36 -20.95
N TRP A 59 26.71 11.76 -19.85
CA TRP A 59 26.09 11.79 -18.53
C TRP A 59 25.07 12.94 -18.40
N VAL A 60 25.28 14.08 -19.08
CA VAL A 60 24.29 15.17 -19.13
C VAL A 60 23.10 14.76 -19.96
N GLU A 61 23.31 14.20 -21.13
CA GLU A 61 22.27 13.73 -22.05
C GLU A 61 21.37 12.69 -21.36
N ASN A 62 21.97 11.67 -20.73
CA ASN A 62 21.22 10.66 -19.96
C ASN A 62 20.45 11.27 -18.77
N SER A 63 21.06 12.20 -18.01
CA SER A 63 20.40 12.85 -16.89
C SER A 63 19.20 13.68 -17.34
N VAL A 64 19.35 14.42 -18.44
CA VAL A 64 18.28 15.26 -19.01
C VAL A 64 17.12 14.41 -19.53
N SER A 65 17.42 13.30 -20.20
CA SER A 65 16.41 12.40 -20.77
C SER A 65 15.64 11.63 -19.68
N ILE A 66 16.33 11.21 -18.62
CA ILE A 66 15.75 10.34 -17.59
C ILE A 66 15.00 11.13 -16.50
N PHE A 67 15.41 12.38 -16.23
CA PHE A 67 14.83 13.21 -15.16
C PHE A 67 13.32 13.34 -15.21
N PRO A 68 12.66 13.68 -16.35
CA PRO A 68 11.21 13.82 -16.38
C PRO A 68 10.47 12.54 -15.98
N VAL A 69 11.00 11.40 -16.42
CA VAL A 69 10.41 10.07 -16.12
C VAL A 69 10.55 9.75 -14.64
N ILE A 70 11.75 9.92 -14.08
CA ILE A 70 12.00 9.66 -12.65
C ILE A 70 11.20 10.62 -11.78
N ALA A 71 11.13 11.90 -12.13
CA ALA A 71 10.33 12.89 -11.43
C ALA A 71 8.83 12.54 -11.44
N PHE A 72 8.31 12.10 -12.58
CA PHE A 72 6.94 11.62 -12.69
C PHE A 72 6.69 10.41 -11.79
N VAL A 73 7.57 9.40 -11.84
CA VAL A 73 7.48 8.20 -10.99
C VAL A 73 7.56 8.57 -9.51
N LEU A 74 8.46 9.50 -9.13
CA LEU A 74 8.57 9.99 -7.76
C LEU A 74 7.26 10.60 -7.28
N VAL A 75 6.67 11.52 -8.06
CA VAL A 75 5.41 12.17 -7.71
C VAL A 75 4.27 11.15 -7.61
N LEU A 76 4.13 10.30 -8.61
CA LEU A 76 3.09 9.28 -8.65
C LEU A 76 3.16 8.37 -7.42
N ARG A 77 4.34 7.80 -7.15
CA ARG A 77 4.55 6.85 -6.06
C ARG A 77 4.52 7.52 -4.68
N SER A 78 4.98 8.75 -4.55
CA SER A 78 5.04 9.45 -3.26
C SER A 78 3.68 9.96 -2.80
N PHE A 79 2.83 10.39 -3.73
CA PHE A 79 1.63 11.15 -3.40
C PHE A 79 0.33 10.55 -3.93
N ILE A 80 0.38 9.69 -4.96
CA ILE A 80 -0.83 9.21 -5.63
C ILE A 80 -1.05 7.73 -5.31
N TYR A 81 -0.28 6.84 -5.94
CA TYR A 81 -0.44 5.40 -5.80
C TYR A 81 0.87 4.70 -5.49
N GLU A 82 0.85 3.79 -4.53
CA GLU A 82 1.96 2.88 -4.26
C GLU A 82 1.52 1.43 -4.44
N PRO A 83 2.23 0.64 -5.27
CA PRO A 83 1.95 -0.79 -5.39
C PRO A 83 2.52 -1.56 -4.20
N PHE A 84 1.71 -2.45 -3.63
CA PHE A 84 2.12 -3.39 -2.58
C PHE A 84 1.83 -4.82 -2.99
N GLN A 85 2.75 -5.74 -2.67
CA GLN A 85 2.53 -7.17 -2.83
C GLN A 85 1.94 -7.74 -1.54
N ILE A 86 0.92 -8.58 -1.66
CA ILE A 86 0.31 -9.29 -0.53
C ILE A 86 1.13 -10.56 -0.20
N PRO A 87 1.82 -10.60 0.95
CA PRO A 87 2.69 -11.72 1.30
C PRO A 87 1.98 -12.79 2.15
N SER A 88 0.81 -12.50 2.71
CA SER A 88 0.13 -13.38 3.68
C SER A 88 -1.36 -13.53 3.41
N GLY A 89 -1.95 -14.63 3.87
CA GLY A 89 -3.38 -14.91 3.71
C GLY A 89 -4.30 -14.25 4.75
N SER A 90 -3.83 -13.25 5.51
CA SER A 90 -4.64 -12.67 6.60
C SER A 90 -5.87 -11.88 6.14
N MET A 91 -5.91 -11.47 4.86
CA MET A 91 -7.01 -10.76 4.24
C MET A 91 -7.79 -11.63 3.23
N MET A 92 -7.56 -12.94 3.22
CA MET A 92 -8.39 -13.86 2.41
C MET A 92 -9.85 -13.84 2.89
N PRO A 93 -10.81 -13.97 1.97
CA PRO A 93 -10.71 -14.21 0.54
C PRO A 93 -10.52 -12.92 -0.28
N THR A 94 -10.66 -11.74 0.34
CA THR A 94 -10.58 -10.43 -0.34
C THR A 94 -9.25 -10.27 -1.05
N LEU A 95 -8.13 -10.56 -0.37
CA LEU A 95 -6.78 -10.51 -0.94
C LEU A 95 -6.09 -11.85 -0.76
N LEU A 96 -5.52 -12.37 -1.85
CA LEU A 96 -4.75 -13.62 -1.85
C LEU A 96 -3.25 -13.32 -1.84
N VAL A 97 -2.47 -14.29 -1.37
CA VAL A 97 -1.02 -14.25 -1.53
C VAL A 97 -0.66 -14.17 -3.00
N GLY A 98 0.18 -13.21 -3.36
CA GLY A 98 0.56 -12.94 -4.74
C GLY A 98 -0.27 -11.88 -5.45
N ASP A 99 -1.32 -11.33 -4.80
CA ASP A 99 -2.00 -10.14 -5.29
C ASP A 99 -1.07 -8.91 -5.15
N PHE A 100 -1.05 -8.08 -6.18
CA PHE A 100 -0.45 -6.76 -6.15
C PHE A 100 -1.56 -5.73 -6.15
N ILE A 101 -1.61 -4.94 -5.10
CA ILE A 101 -2.64 -3.94 -4.87
C ILE A 101 -2.13 -2.53 -5.15
N LEU A 102 -3.03 -1.63 -5.51
CA LEU A 102 -2.80 -0.20 -5.55
C LEU A 102 -3.31 0.43 -4.26
N VAL A 103 -2.47 1.21 -3.63
CA VAL A 103 -2.78 1.95 -2.40
C VAL A 103 -2.80 3.43 -2.68
N GLU A 104 -3.95 4.06 -2.45
CA GLU A 104 -4.13 5.51 -2.54
C GLU A 104 -3.49 6.18 -1.33
N LYS A 105 -2.37 6.85 -1.53
CA LYS A 105 -1.64 7.53 -0.46
C LYS A 105 -2.32 8.82 -0.01
N TYR A 106 -2.99 9.50 -0.93
CA TYR A 106 -3.67 10.76 -0.64
C TYR A 106 -5.00 10.59 0.12
N ALA A 107 -5.54 9.37 0.20
CA ALA A 107 -6.84 9.12 0.83
C ALA A 107 -6.91 9.64 2.28
N TYR A 108 -5.81 9.55 3.03
CA TYR A 108 -5.74 9.93 4.45
C TYR A 108 -4.75 11.09 4.71
N GLY A 109 -4.43 11.86 3.67
CA GLY A 109 -3.52 12.99 3.75
C GLY A 109 -2.21 12.78 3.00
N LEU A 110 -1.57 13.87 2.64
CA LEU A 110 -0.27 13.84 1.97
C LEU A 110 0.84 13.78 3.02
N LYS A 111 1.74 12.81 2.87
CA LYS A 111 2.93 12.64 3.71
C LYS A 111 4.19 12.77 2.87
N ASP A 112 5.26 13.30 3.47
CA ASP A 112 6.55 13.33 2.78
C ASP A 112 7.08 11.92 2.52
N PRO A 113 7.83 11.70 1.41
CA PRO A 113 8.23 10.36 0.98
C PRO A 113 9.37 9.73 1.81
N VAL A 114 10.01 10.49 2.70
CA VAL A 114 11.20 10.05 3.43
C VAL A 114 10.90 9.81 4.91
N TRP A 115 10.35 10.81 5.60
CA TRP A 115 10.04 10.75 7.04
C TRP A 115 8.60 10.43 7.35
N HIS A 116 7.72 10.37 6.33
CA HIS A 116 6.28 10.14 6.47
C HIS A 116 5.57 11.17 7.37
N THR A 117 6.14 12.36 7.48
CA THR A 117 5.50 13.47 8.19
C THR A 117 4.30 13.96 7.40
N GLN A 118 3.18 14.19 8.07
CA GLN A 118 1.96 14.67 7.44
C GLN A 118 2.11 16.12 7.01
N LEU A 119 1.86 16.38 5.74
CA LEU A 119 1.93 17.71 5.12
C LEU A 119 0.56 18.35 5.00
N VAL A 120 -0.46 17.56 4.65
CA VAL A 120 -1.84 18.02 4.41
C VAL A 120 -2.81 16.94 4.88
N ASP A 121 -3.83 17.32 5.64
CA ASP A 121 -4.99 16.47 5.95
C ASP A 121 -5.99 16.50 4.78
N ILE A 122 -6.41 15.31 4.31
CA ILE A 122 -7.38 15.20 3.22
C ILE A 122 -8.63 14.45 3.68
N GLY A 123 -8.45 13.29 4.32
CA GLY A 123 -9.54 12.45 4.76
C GLY A 123 -9.15 11.54 5.92
N LYS A 124 -10.13 10.78 6.41
CA LYS A 124 -9.94 9.78 7.47
C LYS A 124 -10.47 8.44 7.01
N PRO A 125 -9.91 7.32 7.53
CA PRO A 125 -10.46 6.01 7.28
C PRO A 125 -11.94 5.93 7.65
N GLU A 126 -12.69 5.22 6.82
CA GLU A 126 -14.08 4.88 7.09
C GLU A 126 -14.18 3.40 7.52
N ARG A 127 -15.28 3.07 8.20
CA ARG A 127 -15.54 1.68 8.58
C ARG A 127 -15.73 0.83 7.32
N GLY A 128 -15.01 -0.29 7.25
CA GLY A 128 -14.99 -1.16 6.09
C GLY A 128 -13.79 -0.93 5.15
N ASP A 129 -13.05 0.18 5.28
CA ASP A 129 -11.87 0.43 4.47
C ASP A 129 -10.79 -0.63 4.69
N ALA A 130 -10.21 -1.15 3.61
CA ALA A 130 -8.97 -1.91 3.65
C ALA A 130 -7.80 -0.93 3.67
N ILE A 131 -7.09 -0.83 4.79
CA ILE A 131 -6.02 0.14 5.01
C ILE A 131 -4.64 -0.52 5.07
N VAL A 132 -3.66 0.14 4.46
CA VAL A 132 -2.24 -0.18 4.66
C VAL A 132 -1.68 0.79 5.70
N PHE A 133 -0.92 0.24 6.65
CA PHE A 133 -0.36 1.01 7.76
C PHE A 133 0.95 0.40 8.26
N LYS A 134 1.77 1.23 8.92
CA LYS A 134 2.97 0.79 9.64
C LYS A 134 2.57 0.03 10.89
N TYR A 135 3.04 -1.22 11.04
CA TYR A 135 2.73 -2.04 12.20
C TYR A 135 3.16 -1.36 13.50
N PRO A 136 2.26 -1.11 14.47
CA PRO A 136 2.58 -0.28 15.64
C PRO A 136 3.74 -0.78 16.50
N LEU A 137 3.92 -2.10 16.62
CA LEU A 137 5.02 -2.68 17.40
C LEU A 137 6.34 -2.75 16.62
N GLN A 138 6.30 -2.69 15.29
CA GLN A 138 7.48 -2.70 14.42
C GLN A 138 7.21 -1.88 13.14
N PRO A 139 7.38 -0.54 13.15
CA PRO A 139 7.02 0.34 12.05
C PRO A 139 7.82 0.14 10.74
N SER A 140 8.83 -0.73 10.75
CA SER A 140 9.55 -1.15 9.53
C SER A 140 8.75 -2.12 8.64
N ILE A 141 7.63 -2.66 9.16
CA ILE A 141 6.77 -3.62 8.48
C ILE A 141 5.43 -2.96 8.16
N ASP A 142 4.99 -3.11 6.92
CA ASP A 142 3.66 -2.67 6.49
C ASP A 142 2.66 -3.81 6.66
N TYR A 143 1.52 -3.48 7.26
CA TYR A 143 0.36 -4.38 7.40
C TYR A 143 -0.81 -3.87 6.58
N ILE A 144 -1.67 -4.79 6.16
CA ILE A 144 -2.98 -4.48 5.59
C ILE A 144 -4.06 -5.17 6.40
N LYS A 145 -5.08 -4.40 6.82
CA LYS A 145 -6.26 -4.88 7.56
C LYS A 145 -7.47 -4.03 7.21
N ARG A 146 -8.65 -4.51 7.59
CA ARG A 146 -9.91 -3.79 7.43
C ARG A 146 -10.27 -3.01 8.69
N VAL A 147 -10.71 -1.77 8.52
CA VAL A 147 -11.18 -0.92 9.62
C VAL A 147 -12.52 -1.42 10.13
N VAL A 148 -12.56 -1.81 11.40
CA VAL A 148 -13.78 -2.28 12.09
C VAL A 148 -14.26 -1.25 13.10
N GLY A 149 -13.36 -0.69 13.91
CA GLY A 149 -13.67 0.29 14.94
C GLY A 149 -13.07 1.66 14.64
N MET A 150 -13.91 2.68 14.81
CA MET A 150 -13.57 4.10 14.66
C MET A 150 -13.19 4.71 16.01
N PRO A 151 -12.50 5.86 16.06
CA PRO A 151 -12.19 6.54 17.31
C PRO A 151 -13.44 6.77 18.18
N GLY A 152 -13.37 6.30 19.43
CA GLY A 152 -14.46 6.40 20.40
C GLY A 152 -15.46 5.24 20.39
N ASP A 153 -15.35 4.29 19.46
CA ASP A 153 -16.19 3.09 19.46
C ASP A 153 -15.79 2.10 20.57
N THR A 154 -16.76 1.31 20.99
CA THR A 154 -16.52 0.11 21.79
C THR A 154 -16.78 -1.13 20.95
N ILE A 155 -15.76 -1.93 20.74
CA ILE A 155 -15.80 -3.17 19.94
C ILE A 155 -15.83 -4.36 20.88
N ARG A 156 -16.75 -5.30 20.64
CA ARG A 156 -16.78 -6.61 21.30
C ARG A 156 -16.69 -7.70 20.25
N TYR A 157 -15.90 -8.73 20.54
CA TYR A 157 -15.74 -9.88 19.67
C TYR A 157 -15.92 -11.18 20.45
N SER A 158 -16.91 -11.96 20.08
CA SER A 158 -17.21 -13.23 20.73
C SER A 158 -17.91 -14.17 19.76
N ASN A 159 -17.53 -15.45 19.79
CA ASN A 159 -18.10 -16.49 18.91
C ASN A 159 -18.09 -16.13 17.42
N LYS A 160 -17.00 -15.52 16.96
CA LYS A 160 -16.80 -15.06 15.58
C LYS A 160 -17.69 -13.86 15.17
N GLU A 161 -18.47 -13.32 16.07
CA GLU A 161 -19.33 -12.16 15.83
C GLU A 161 -18.71 -10.88 16.40
N ILE A 162 -18.89 -9.81 15.67
CA ILE A 162 -18.49 -8.47 16.08
C ILE A 162 -19.73 -7.72 16.54
N CYS A 163 -19.67 -7.09 17.70
CA CYS A 163 -20.63 -6.11 18.13
C CYS A 163 -19.95 -4.74 18.25
N ILE A 164 -20.54 -3.73 17.64
CA ILE A 164 -20.03 -2.37 17.61
C ILE A 164 -20.99 -1.45 18.34
N GLN A 165 -20.49 -0.78 19.36
CA GLN A 165 -21.17 0.31 20.01
C GLN A 165 -20.51 1.61 19.54
N ALA A 166 -21.17 2.33 18.65
CA ALA A 166 -20.66 3.58 18.10
C ALA A 166 -20.56 4.66 19.19
N LYS A 167 -19.58 5.56 19.03
CA LYS A 167 -19.37 6.68 19.94
C LYS A 167 -20.67 7.45 20.21
N GLY A 168 -20.97 7.66 21.49
CA GLY A 168 -22.16 8.37 21.93
C GLY A 168 -23.46 7.57 21.93
N THR A 169 -23.43 6.29 21.55
CA THR A 169 -24.58 5.37 21.66
C THR A 169 -24.47 4.49 22.90
N SER A 170 -25.63 4.03 23.41
CA SER A 170 -25.67 3.09 24.52
C SER A 170 -25.89 1.64 24.07
N ARG A 171 -26.19 1.43 22.79
CA ARG A 171 -26.53 0.11 22.24
C ARG A 171 -25.37 -0.43 21.43
N CYS A 172 -25.01 -1.67 21.68
CA CYS A 172 -24.11 -2.44 20.84
C CYS A 172 -24.89 -3.10 19.70
N GLU A 173 -24.48 -2.87 18.48
CA GLU A 173 -25.10 -3.45 17.28
C GLU A 173 -24.24 -4.58 16.75
N THR A 174 -24.80 -5.79 16.68
CA THR A 174 -24.11 -6.93 16.09
C THR A 174 -24.01 -6.76 14.58
N VAL A 175 -22.80 -6.90 14.05
CA VAL A 175 -22.55 -6.84 12.61
C VAL A 175 -23.25 -8.01 11.92
N LYS A 176 -23.98 -7.71 10.84
CA LYS A 176 -24.73 -8.72 10.12
C LYS A 176 -23.79 -9.66 9.37
N LEU A 177 -23.95 -10.94 9.60
CA LEU A 177 -23.26 -12.02 8.91
C LEU A 177 -24.28 -12.85 8.10
N ASN A 178 -24.03 -13.01 6.81
CA ASN A 178 -24.82 -13.89 5.97
C ASN A 178 -23.90 -15.04 5.49
N HIS A 179 -24.33 -16.27 5.68
CA HIS A 179 -23.62 -17.43 5.15
C HIS A 179 -23.70 -17.42 3.63
N VAL A 180 -22.57 -17.61 2.96
CA VAL A 180 -22.52 -17.53 1.49
C VAL A 180 -22.42 -18.91 0.86
N GLU A 181 -21.35 -19.66 1.19
CA GLU A 181 -21.07 -20.99 0.60
C GLU A 181 -19.92 -21.66 1.38
N GLU A 182 -19.73 -22.97 1.15
CA GLU A 182 -18.48 -23.62 1.51
C GLU A 182 -17.32 -22.98 0.74
N SER A 183 -16.32 -22.55 1.47
CA SER A 183 -15.17 -21.89 0.88
C SER A 183 -14.27 -22.89 0.12
N PRO A 184 -13.70 -22.54 -1.03
CA PRO A 184 -12.67 -23.36 -1.67
C PRO A 184 -11.36 -23.41 -0.86
N PHE A 185 -11.25 -22.59 0.19
CA PHE A 185 -10.05 -22.47 0.99
C PHE A 185 -10.07 -23.41 2.19
N THR A 186 -8.90 -23.97 2.50
CA THR A 186 -8.68 -24.83 3.67
C THR A 186 -7.62 -24.22 4.58
N GLN A 187 -7.71 -24.49 5.88
CA GLN A 187 -6.70 -24.13 6.85
C GLN A 187 -6.40 -25.37 7.72
N ASP A 188 -5.14 -25.78 7.76
CA ASP A 188 -4.70 -26.98 8.49
C ASP A 188 -5.56 -28.23 8.13
N GLY A 189 -5.95 -28.36 6.84
CA GLY A 189 -6.81 -29.44 6.34
C GLY A 189 -8.30 -29.29 6.64
N VAL A 190 -8.72 -28.21 7.28
CA VAL A 190 -10.13 -27.93 7.61
C VAL A 190 -10.72 -26.98 6.57
N PRO A 191 -11.83 -27.33 5.89
CA PRO A 191 -12.55 -26.40 5.02
C PRO A 191 -13.00 -25.17 5.81
N LEU A 192 -12.79 -23.98 5.23
CA LEU A 192 -13.23 -22.73 5.85
C LEU A 192 -14.66 -22.40 5.44
N ILE A 193 -15.37 -21.69 6.29
CA ILE A 193 -16.68 -21.12 5.98
C ILE A 193 -16.46 -19.69 5.49
N GLN A 194 -17.04 -19.37 4.35
CA GLN A 194 -17.03 -18.03 3.78
C GLN A 194 -18.36 -17.35 4.11
N MET A 195 -18.30 -16.15 4.66
CA MET A 195 -19.46 -15.36 5.04
C MET A 195 -19.36 -13.96 4.47
N LYS A 196 -20.50 -13.33 4.21
CA LYS A 196 -20.60 -11.90 3.93
C LYS A 196 -20.84 -11.13 5.21
N GLU A 197 -20.05 -10.10 5.41
CA GLU A 197 -20.15 -9.18 6.54
C GLU A 197 -20.43 -7.76 6.05
N GLN A 198 -21.32 -7.07 6.76
CA GLN A 198 -21.68 -5.68 6.47
C GLN A 198 -21.06 -4.75 7.51
N LEU A 199 -20.04 -4.01 7.12
CA LEU A 199 -19.41 -2.96 7.95
C LEU A 199 -19.72 -1.56 7.41
N GLY A 200 -20.64 -0.86 8.05
CA GLY A 200 -21.19 0.38 7.52
C GLY A 200 -21.82 0.15 6.14
N ASP A 201 -21.39 0.88 5.14
CA ASP A 201 -21.91 0.74 3.76
C ASP A 201 -21.13 -0.30 2.94
N VAL A 202 -20.07 -0.90 3.49
CA VAL A 202 -19.22 -1.87 2.80
C VAL A 202 -19.66 -3.30 3.13
N GLU A 203 -20.09 -4.04 2.10
CA GLU A 203 -20.25 -5.51 2.16
C GLU A 203 -18.96 -6.16 1.68
N HIS A 204 -18.40 -7.06 2.47
CA HIS A 204 -17.19 -7.80 2.13
C HIS A 204 -17.28 -9.25 2.61
N GLN A 205 -16.33 -10.07 2.17
CA GLN A 205 -16.30 -11.49 2.52
C GLN A 205 -15.25 -11.75 3.60
N ILE A 206 -15.57 -12.68 4.51
CA ILE A 206 -14.66 -13.14 5.55
C ILE A 206 -14.55 -14.67 5.52
N LEU A 207 -13.41 -15.17 6.04
CA LEU A 207 -13.19 -16.60 6.27
C LEU A 207 -13.16 -16.90 7.76
N VAL A 208 -13.86 -17.98 8.14
CA VAL A 208 -13.91 -18.49 9.50
C VAL A 208 -13.61 -19.98 9.51
N ASN A 209 -12.77 -20.42 10.45
CA ASN A 209 -12.53 -21.83 10.69
C ASN A 209 -13.54 -22.37 11.71
N PRO A 210 -14.47 -23.26 11.32
CA PRO A 210 -15.54 -23.73 12.21
C PRO A 210 -15.04 -24.57 13.39
N LEU A 211 -13.86 -25.17 13.29
CA LEU A 211 -13.29 -25.99 14.34
C LEU A 211 -12.37 -25.21 15.30
N ARG A 212 -11.99 -23.97 14.94
CA ARG A 212 -11.10 -23.15 15.75
C ARG A 212 -11.91 -22.26 16.69
N ARG A 213 -11.70 -22.43 17.99
CA ARG A 213 -12.31 -21.52 19.00
C ARG A 213 -11.59 -20.17 19.02
N ASP A 214 -12.29 -19.14 19.47
CA ASP A 214 -11.69 -17.83 19.70
C ASP A 214 -10.55 -17.95 20.69
N ARG A 215 -9.42 -17.30 20.37
CA ARG A 215 -8.21 -17.30 21.20
C ARG A 215 -8.29 -16.21 22.29
N VAL A 216 -9.37 -16.22 23.06
CA VAL A 216 -9.69 -15.20 24.06
C VAL A 216 -8.52 -14.88 25.00
N GLN A 217 -7.76 -15.90 25.41
CA GLN A 217 -6.61 -15.73 26.30
C GLN A 217 -5.43 -15.00 25.65
N ALA A 218 -5.35 -15.01 24.33
CA ALA A 218 -4.30 -14.32 23.58
C ALA A 218 -4.71 -12.88 23.19
N TYR A 219 -5.98 -12.53 23.30
CA TYR A 219 -6.46 -11.19 23.03
C TYR A 219 -6.00 -10.21 24.11
N GLN A 220 -5.72 -9.00 23.72
CA GLN A 220 -5.29 -7.95 24.63
C GLN A 220 -6.30 -6.80 24.66
N PRO A 221 -7.47 -7.02 25.28
CA PRO A 221 -8.44 -5.96 25.49
C PRO A 221 -7.90 -5.00 26.55
N ARG A 222 -8.16 -3.72 26.41
CA ARG A 222 -7.81 -2.72 27.42
C ARG A 222 -8.90 -2.50 28.46
N HIS A 223 -10.13 -2.96 28.17
CA HIS A 223 -11.31 -2.77 29.02
C HIS A 223 -12.16 -4.05 29.00
N GLY A 224 -11.98 -4.91 29.98
CA GLY A 224 -12.75 -6.15 30.09
C GLY A 224 -12.27 -7.29 29.17
N VAL A 225 -13.00 -8.40 29.18
CA VAL A 225 -12.69 -9.57 28.35
C VAL A 225 -13.34 -9.40 26.98
N ASN A 226 -12.54 -9.49 25.90
CA ASN A 226 -13.03 -9.36 24.51
C ASN A 226 -13.68 -8.01 24.19
N GLU A 227 -13.30 -6.95 24.89
CA GLU A 227 -13.81 -5.61 24.70
C GLU A 227 -12.67 -4.61 24.51
N TRP A 228 -12.79 -3.76 23.48
CA TRP A 228 -11.82 -2.72 23.13
C TRP A 228 -12.55 -1.40 22.97
N ILE A 229 -12.12 -0.38 23.73
CA ILE A 229 -12.54 1.00 23.52
C ILE A 229 -11.48 1.67 22.67
N VAL A 230 -11.86 2.10 21.46
CA VAL A 230 -10.94 2.69 20.48
C VAL A 230 -10.58 4.12 20.93
N PRO A 231 -9.29 4.42 21.17
CA PRO A 231 -8.88 5.75 21.56
C PRO A 231 -9.10 6.79 20.43
N GLU A 232 -9.15 8.06 20.78
CA GLU A 232 -9.17 9.15 19.80
C GLU A 232 -7.88 9.12 18.96
N GLY A 233 -8.02 9.27 17.63
CA GLY A 233 -6.91 9.22 16.68
C GLY A 233 -6.34 7.82 16.44
N GLU A 234 -7.03 6.75 16.85
CA GLU A 234 -6.64 5.37 16.62
C GLU A 234 -7.78 4.56 16.00
N TYR A 235 -7.45 3.45 15.35
CA TYR A 235 -8.40 2.57 14.67
C TYR A 235 -8.26 1.13 15.15
N PHE A 236 -9.39 0.43 15.27
CA PHE A 236 -9.42 -1.01 15.50
C PHE A 236 -9.60 -1.72 14.18
N VAL A 237 -8.66 -2.59 13.83
CA VAL A 237 -8.63 -3.27 12.53
C VAL A 237 -8.62 -4.77 12.67
N MET A 238 -9.23 -5.47 11.71
CA MET A 238 -9.24 -6.94 11.66
C MET A 238 -8.87 -7.43 10.26
N GLY A 239 -8.33 -8.65 10.20
CA GLY A 239 -8.18 -9.35 8.93
C GLY A 239 -9.47 -10.05 8.51
N ASP A 240 -9.70 -10.14 7.21
CA ASP A 240 -10.86 -10.84 6.65
C ASP A 240 -10.77 -12.36 6.87
N ASN A 241 -9.56 -12.91 6.98
CA ASN A 241 -9.33 -14.28 7.43
C ASN A 241 -9.26 -14.32 8.96
N ARG A 242 -10.41 -14.35 9.60
CA ARG A 242 -10.63 -14.15 11.04
C ARG A 242 -9.74 -14.99 11.95
N ASP A 243 -9.55 -16.25 11.60
CA ASP A 243 -8.81 -17.20 12.42
C ASP A 243 -7.32 -17.31 12.02
N ASN A 244 -6.91 -16.60 10.96
CA ASN A 244 -5.54 -16.57 10.47
C ASN A 244 -5.02 -15.13 10.31
N SER A 245 -5.35 -14.25 11.23
CA SER A 245 -4.94 -12.86 11.23
C SER A 245 -4.39 -12.44 12.58
N ALA A 246 -3.17 -11.87 12.57
CA ALA A 246 -2.65 -11.10 13.67
C ALA A 246 -3.09 -9.64 13.48
N ASP A 247 -4.09 -9.19 14.25
CA ASP A 247 -4.73 -7.89 14.13
C ASP A 247 -4.98 -7.24 15.48
N SER A 248 -5.79 -6.19 15.52
CA SER A 248 -6.04 -5.40 16.73
C SER A 248 -6.52 -6.22 17.93
N ARG A 249 -7.07 -7.39 17.73
CA ARG A 249 -7.44 -8.31 18.84
C ARG A 249 -6.22 -8.73 19.65
N TYR A 250 -5.02 -8.75 19.05
CA TYR A 250 -3.79 -9.26 19.65
C TYR A 250 -2.84 -8.15 20.08
N TRP A 251 -2.75 -7.05 19.31
CA TRP A 251 -1.71 -6.03 19.54
C TRP A 251 -2.28 -4.61 19.77
N GLY A 252 -3.61 -4.42 19.71
CA GLY A 252 -4.28 -3.16 20.02
C GLY A 252 -4.59 -2.31 18.79
N PHE A 253 -4.36 -1.02 18.85
CA PHE A 253 -4.90 -0.05 17.89
C PHE A 253 -3.84 0.46 16.91
N VAL A 254 -4.31 0.95 15.76
CA VAL A 254 -3.47 1.61 14.75
C VAL A 254 -3.58 3.11 14.93
N PRO A 255 -2.49 3.81 15.31
CA PRO A 255 -2.48 5.27 15.35
C PRO A 255 -2.67 5.86 13.95
N GLU A 256 -3.35 7.00 13.84
CA GLU A 256 -3.56 7.73 12.58
C GLU A 256 -2.22 8.09 11.89
N ALA A 257 -1.19 8.40 12.68
CA ALA A 257 0.15 8.67 12.17
C ALA A 257 0.77 7.49 11.39
N ASN A 258 0.37 6.25 11.72
CA ASN A 258 0.88 5.03 11.08
C ASN A 258 0.21 4.71 9.74
N LEU A 259 -0.88 5.38 9.38
CA LEU A 259 -1.59 5.13 8.12
C LEU A 259 -0.68 5.42 6.92
N VAL A 260 -0.71 4.51 5.94
CA VAL A 260 -0.02 4.67 4.66
C VAL A 260 -0.99 5.05 3.55
N GLY A 261 -2.16 4.39 3.48
CA GLY A 261 -3.19 4.70 2.50
C GLY A 261 -4.30 3.64 2.44
N LYS A 262 -5.26 3.86 1.54
CA LYS A 262 -6.40 2.98 1.28
C LYS A 262 -6.08 2.02 0.13
N ALA A 263 -6.27 0.73 0.33
CA ALA A 263 -6.17 -0.27 -0.74
C ALA A 263 -7.44 -0.22 -1.59
N VAL A 264 -7.31 0.05 -2.87
CA VAL A 264 -8.47 0.33 -3.74
C VAL A 264 -8.65 -0.67 -4.88
N ALA A 265 -7.57 -1.28 -5.36
CA ALA A 265 -7.64 -2.20 -6.49
C ALA A 265 -6.53 -3.24 -6.46
N ILE A 266 -6.82 -4.41 -7.03
CA ILE A 266 -5.83 -5.42 -7.43
C ILE A 266 -5.51 -5.13 -8.89
N TRP A 267 -4.26 -4.81 -9.23
CA TRP A 267 -3.85 -4.49 -10.60
C TRP A 267 -3.17 -5.66 -11.32
N ILE A 268 -2.61 -6.62 -10.56
CA ILE A 268 -2.12 -7.91 -11.05
C ILE A 268 -2.15 -8.93 -9.91
N SER A 269 -2.34 -10.20 -10.24
CA SER A 269 -2.31 -11.30 -9.28
C SER A 269 -1.50 -12.46 -9.83
N PHE A 270 -0.43 -12.83 -9.11
CA PHE A 270 0.40 -13.96 -9.47
C PHE A 270 0.06 -15.19 -8.63
N GLU A 271 0.13 -16.34 -9.28
CA GLU A 271 0.02 -17.64 -8.65
C GLU A 271 1.42 -18.20 -8.35
N PHE A 272 1.61 -18.75 -7.16
CA PHE A 272 2.88 -19.32 -6.71
C PHE A 272 2.73 -20.78 -6.25
N GLU A 273 1.58 -21.39 -6.54
CA GLU A 273 1.35 -22.79 -6.16
C GLU A 273 2.22 -23.72 -7.00
N ARG A 274 3.08 -24.48 -6.31
CA ARG A 274 3.99 -25.46 -6.92
C ARG A 274 3.90 -26.78 -6.22
N GLY A 275 3.98 -27.85 -6.99
CA GLY A 275 4.23 -29.18 -6.44
C GLY A 275 5.62 -29.26 -5.79
N THR A 276 5.77 -30.13 -4.82
CA THR A 276 7.01 -30.39 -4.08
C THR A 276 8.21 -30.75 -4.98
N ASP A 277 7.94 -31.20 -6.21
CA ASP A 277 8.94 -31.69 -7.17
C ASP A 277 9.39 -30.62 -8.19
N SER A 278 9.01 -29.36 -7.99
CA SER A 278 9.38 -28.29 -8.91
C SER A 278 10.84 -27.90 -8.82
N ILE A 279 11.54 -27.93 -9.96
CA ILE A 279 12.95 -27.51 -10.08
C ILE A 279 13.09 -25.97 -10.05
N LEU A 280 12.00 -25.24 -10.36
CA LEU A 280 12.03 -23.78 -10.41
C LEU A 280 11.94 -23.18 -9.00
N PRO A 281 12.65 -22.05 -8.72
CA PRO A 281 12.58 -21.35 -7.45
C PRO A 281 11.16 -20.90 -7.09
N ALA A 282 10.81 -20.90 -5.80
CA ALA A 282 9.46 -20.57 -5.30
C ALA A 282 9.00 -19.13 -5.62
N TRP A 283 9.93 -18.20 -5.89
CA TRP A 283 9.63 -16.82 -6.21
C TRP A 283 9.20 -16.57 -7.68
N ILE A 284 9.36 -17.57 -8.57
CA ILE A 284 8.90 -17.45 -9.96
C ILE A 284 7.40 -17.80 -9.99
N PRO A 285 6.52 -16.92 -10.51
CA PRO A 285 5.09 -17.24 -10.61
C PRO A 285 4.84 -18.44 -11.51
N THR A 286 3.80 -19.21 -11.19
CA THR A 286 3.30 -20.33 -12.00
C THR A 286 2.21 -19.90 -12.97
N GLY A 287 1.53 -18.79 -12.67
CA GLY A 287 0.46 -18.26 -13.49
C GLY A 287 0.06 -16.82 -13.12
N VAL A 288 -0.89 -16.28 -13.87
CA VAL A 288 -1.52 -14.98 -13.61
C VAL A 288 -3.02 -15.18 -13.46
N ARG A 289 -3.59 -14.72 -12.34
CA ARG A 289 -5.02 -14.79 -12.03
C ARG A 289 -5.72 -13.51 -12.52
N PHE A 290 -6.05 -13.45 -13.80
CA PHE A 290 -6.67 -12.27 -14.43
C PHE A 290 -8.06 -11.93 -13.86
N ASN A 291 -8.80 -12.93 -13.38
CA ASN A 291 -10.13 -12.78 -12.78
C ASN A 291 -10.12 -12.01 -11.45
N ARG A 292 -8.94 -11.76 -10.88
CA ARG A 292 -8.80 -11.00 -9.64
C ARG A 292 -8.53 -9.51 -9.85
N ILE A 293 -8.25 -9.11 -11.08
CA ILE A 293 -7.98 -7.70 -11.39
C ILE A 293 -9.28 -6.90 -11.26
N GLY A 294 -9.28 -5.88 -10.39
CA GLY A 294 -10.48 -5.07 -10.14
C GLY A 294 -10.42 -4.32 -8.82
N GLY A 295 -11.53 -3.66 -8.46
CA GLY A 295 -11.69 -2.94 -7.21
C GLY A 295 -11.69 -3.86 -5.98
N ILE A 296 -11.25 -3.34 -4.84
CA ILE A 296 -11.31 -4.01 -3.53
C ILE A 296 -12.55 -3.49 -2.80
N HIS A 297 -13.43 -4.41 -2.41
CA HIS A 297 -14.68 -4.12 -1.69
C HIS A 297 -14.70 -4.77 -0.31
#